data_240b3df89176da473d6dc23bdbce3c5c
#
_entry.id   240b3df89176da473d6dc23bdbce3c5c
#
_cell.length_a   1.000
_cell.length_b   1.000
_cell.length_c   1.000
_cell.angle_alpha   90.00
_cell.angle_beta   90.00
_cell.angle_gamma   90.00
#
_symmetry.space_group_name_H-M   'P 1'
#
loop_
_entity.id
_entity.type
_entity.pdbx_description
1 polymer ?
#
loop_
_entity_poly.entity_id
_entity_poly.type
_entity_poly.pdbx_seq_one_letter_code
_entity_poly.pdbx_strand_id
1 'polypeptide(L)'
;SNIVFVTAGMGGGTGTGAAHYVASIAKEQIRALTIGVVTFPFKAEGTVRAENAMLGLNKLRHVCDTTIVVPNDKLLELVPKLPVDAAFKVADEVLMQTIKGLTEIITKPGLVNLDYADIQTVMKEGGVAFVGIGEASEDDDDRVKAAVHEALSSPLLGEIDLKDAKGCLIRVVGGPDMTVAEAQRAAQIVNDSVNERARIIWGCSIDPELQGTIKILLIVTGAQSQYMYGKGGAPTAKAGGFESAPQRLGGQPKPREPQPMRQAPAYDDGIDFVR
;
A
#
# COMPACT_ATOMS: atom_id res chain seq x y z
N SER A 1 12.14 -16.42 0.41
CA SER A 1 11.52 -15.35 -0.39
C SER A 1 12.33 -14.08 -0.24
N ASN A 2 12.58 -13.38 -1.33
CA ASN A 2 13.38 -12.15 -1.29
C ASN A 2 12.51 -10.93 -1.00
N ILE A 3 11.20 -11.03 -1.31
CA ILE A 3 10.22 -9.98 -1.04
C ILE A 3 9.00 -10.60 -0.37
N VAL A 4 8.44 -9.89 0.59
CA VAL A 4 7.17 -10.23 1.24
C VAL A 4 6.25 -9.03 1.18
N PHE A 5 5.06 -9.22 0.63
CA PHE A 5 3.98 -8.25 0.68
C PHE A 5 3.05 -8.58 1.85
N VAL A 6 2.81 -7.59 2.70
CA VAL A 6 1.85 -7.68 3.80
C VAL A 6 0.68 -6.76 3.48
N THR A 7 -0.48 -7.36 3.19
CA THR A 7 -1.67 -6.59 2.80
C THR A 7 -2.73 -6.66 3.89
N ALA A 8 -3.33 -5.51 4.19
CA ALA A 8 -4.38 -5.42 5.21
C ALA A 8 -5.25 -4.17 5.03
N GLY A 9 -6.54 -4.30 5.38
CA GLY A 9 -7.40 -3.15 5.65
C GLY A 9 -7.14 -2.63 7.06
N MET A 10 -6.81 -1.35 7.17
CA MET A 10 -6.59 -0.69 8.47
C MET A 10 -7.91 -0.23 9.10
N GLY A 11 -7.94 -0.09 10.42
CA GLY A 11 -9.09 0.37 11.20
C GLY A 11 -9.90 -0.72 11.88
N GLY A 12 -9.82 -1.96 11.38
CA GLY A 12 -10.40 -3.14 12.02
C GLY A 12 -9.48 -3.76 13.07
N GLY A 13 -9.90 -4.88 13.67
CA GLY A 13 -9.13 -5.58 14.70
C GLY A 13 -7.95 -6.38 14.13
N THR A 14 -8.24 -7.29 13.20
CA THR A 14 -7.26 -8.25 12.67
C THR A 14 -6.16 -7.59 11.85
N GLY A 15 -6.53 -6.83 10.80
CA GLY A 15 -5.54 -6.17 9.92
C GLY A 15 -4.67 -5.19 10.70
N THR A 16 -5.29 -4.31 11.48
CA THR A 16 -4.59 -3.31 12.29
C THR A 16 -3.66 -3.93 13.33
N GLY A 17 -4.12 -5.01 13.99
CA GLY A 17 -3.41 -5.65 15.08
C GLY A 17 -2.31 -6.62 14.63
N ALA A 18 -2.53 -7.37 13.54
CA ALA A 18 -1.65 -8.47 13.12
C ALA A 18 -0.64 -8.07 12.04
N ALA A 19 -0.95 -7.11 11.16
CA ALA A 19 -0.12 -6.82 10.00
C ALA A 19 1.34 -6.47 10.36
N HIS A 20 1.53 -5.61 11.37
CA HIS A 20 2.87 -5.22 11.79
C HIS A 20 3.66 -6.38 12.41
N TYR A 21 2.99 -7.31 13.08
CA TYR A 21 3.63 -8.50 13.65
C TYR A 21 4.09 -9.48 12.56
N VAL A 22 3.25 -9.72 11.55
CA VAL A 22 3.61 -10.53 10.38
C VAL A 22 4.78 -9.90 9.64
N ALA A 23 4.74 -8.57 9.45
CA ALA A 23 5.81 -7.82 8.82
C ALA A 23 7.14 -7.93 9.59
N SER A 24 7.12 -7.91 10.94
CA SER A 24 8.34 -8.07 11.73
C SER A 24 8.98 -9.44 11.54
N ILE A 25 8.19 -10.49 11.50
CA ILE A 25 8.68 -11.84 11.22
C ILE A 25 9.32 -11.91 9.82
N ALA A 26 8.66 -11.33 8.81
CA ALA A 26 9.18 -11.30 7.44
C ALA A 26 10.52 -10.57 7.35
N LYS A 27 10.65 -9.43 8.04
CA LYS A 27 11.87 -8.62 8.02
C LYS A 27 12.98 -9.21 8.88
N GLU A 28 12.70 -9.59 10.11
CA GLU A 28 13.72 -9.98 11.10
C GLU A 28 14.17 -11.44 10.96
N GLN A 29 13.22 -12.35 10.73
CA GLN A 29 13.52 -13.77 10.65
C GLN A 29 13.82 -14.24 9.22
N ILE A 30 13.04 -13.79 8.24
CA ILE A 30 13.21 -14.17 6.82
C ILE A 30 14.23 -13.26 6.13
N ARG A 31 14.45 -12.04 6.63
CA ARG A 31 15.31 -10.99 6.05
C ARG A 31 14.88 -10.61 4.62
N ALA A 32 13.59 -10.65 4.36
CA ALA A 32 13.00 -10.26 3.10
C ALA A 32 12.79 -8.74 3.03
N LEU A 33 12.87 -8.17 1.84
CA LEU A 33 12.35 -6.82 1.59
C LEU A 33 10.85 -6.86 1.90
N THR A 34 10.42 -6.13 2.92
CA THR A 34 9.05 -6.20 3.45
C THR A 34 8.28 -4.96 3.06
N ILE A 35 7.26 -5.14 2.22
CA ILE A 35 6.43 -4.06 1.70
C ILE A 35 5.00 -4.23 2.25
N GLY A 36 4.54 -3.24 3.00
CA GLY A 36 3.14 -3.13 3.40
C GLY A 36 2.31 -2.53 2.27
N VAL A 37 1.14 -3.09 1.98
CA VAL A 37 0.15 -2.50 1.04
C VAL A 37 -1.18 -2.49 1.74
N VAL A 38 -1.64 -1.30 2.15
CA VAL A 38 -2.77 -1.19 3.07
C VAL A 38 -3.78 -0.15 2.63
N THR A 39 -5.05 -0.42 2.91
CA THR A 39 -6.12 0.57 2.74
C THR A 39 -6.37 1.34 4.03
N PHE A 40 -6.66 2.63 3.89
CA PHE A 40 -7.12 3.47 4.98
C PHE A 40 -8.64 3.63 4.90
N PRO A 41 -9.38 3.50 6.03
CA PRO A 41 -10.84 3.46 6.01
C PRO A 41 -11.46 4.75 5.46
N PHE A 42 -12.71 4.65 4.97
CA PHE A 42 -13.51 5.81 4.62
C PHE A 42 -13.81 6.66 5.86
N LYS A 43 -13.87 7.97 5.71
CA LYS A 43 -14.33 8.89 6.78
C LYS A 43 -15.71 8.53 7.31
N ALA A 44 -16.58 8.04 6.42
CA ALA A 44 -17.92 7.56 6.78
C ALA A 44 -17.93 6.37 7.76
N GLU A 45 -16.80 5.62 7.89
CA GLU A 45 -16.67 4.51 8.84
C GLU A 45 -16.44 4.96 10.29
N GLY A 46 -16.24 6.26 10.49
CA GLY A 46 -16.16 6.89 11.80
C GLY A 46 -14.75 7.10 12.35
N THR A 47 -14.66 8.03 13.31
CA THR A 47 -13.39 8.52 13.87
C THR A 47 -12.59 7.42 14.57
N VAL A 48 -13.25 6.52 15.29
CA VAL A 48 -12.59 5.42 16.02
C VAL A 48 -11.86 4.49 15.05
N ARG A 49 -12.46 4.20 13.89
CA ARG A 49 -11.81 3.40 12.85
C ARG A 49 -10.60 4.11 12.26
N ALA A 50 -10.71 5.40 12.00
CA ALA A 50 -9.61 6.20 11.50
C ALA A 50 -8.44 6.29 12.51
N GLU A 51 -8.73 6.46 13.80
CA GLU A 51 -7.72 6.44 14.87
C GLU A 51 -7.02 5.09 14.98
N ASN A 52 -7.78 4.00 14.99
CA ASN A 52 -7.23 2.65 14.98
C ASN A 52 -6.35 2.41 13.74
N ALA A 53 -6.80 2.85 12.56
CA ALA A 53 -6.04 2.75 11.32
C ALA A 53 -4.71 3.50 11.42
N MET A 54 -4.71 4.72 11.96
CA MET A 54 -3.51 5.52 12.16
C MET A 54 -2.53 4.85 13.11
N LEU A 55 -3.01 4.29 14.23
CA LEU A 55 -2.17 3.55 15.18
C LEU A 55 -1.54 2.31 14.53
N GLY A 56 -2.33 1.53 13.77
CA GLY A 56 -1.84 0.36 13.05
C GLY A 56 -0.82 0.70 11.98
N LEU A 57 -1.11 1.74 11.20
CA LEU A 57 -0.21 2.24 10.16
C LEU A 57 1.11 2.73 10.74
N ASN A 58 1.07 3.46 11.86
CA ASN A 58 2.28 3.89 12.55
C ASN A 58 3.15 2.71 12.99
N LYS A 59 2.56 1.64 13.51
CA LYS A 59 3.30 0.41 13.86
C LYS A 59 3.87 -0.27 12.61
N LEU A 60 3.07 -0.41 11.56
CA LEU A 60 3.46 -1.10 10.34
C LEU A 60 4.62 -0.40 9.63
N ARG A 61 4.58 0.93 9.50
CA ARG A 61 5.63 1.72 8.82
C ARG A 61 6.99 1.69 9.52
N HIS A 62 7.02 1.42 10.84
CA HIS A 62 8.28 1.26 11.56
C HIS A 62 8.94 -0.09 11.31
N VAL A 63 8.16 -1.06 10.88
CA VAL A 63 8.63 -2.42 10.63
C VAL A 63 8.92 -2.65 9.14
N CYS A 64 8.00 -2.26 8.25
CA CYS A 64 8.19 -2.41 6.81
C CYS A 64 9.34 -1.54 6.27
N ASP A 65 9.93 -1.97 5.17
CA ASP A 65 10.87 -1.13 4.39
C ASP A 65 10.13 0.00 3.69
N THR A 66 8.96 -0.30 3.15
CA THR A 66 8.03 0.66 2.56
C THR A 66 6.60 0.27 2.91
N THR A 67 5.76 1.24 3.18
CA THR A 67 4.32 1.02 3.36
C THR A 67 3.54 1.87 2.35
N ILE A 68 2.93 1.19 1.40
CA ILE A 68 2.05 1.80 0.39
C ILE A 68 0.67 1.95 1.03
N VAL A 69 0.14 3.16 1.00
CA VAL A 69 -1.16 3.49 1.60
C VAL A 69 -2.13 3.90 0.51
N VAL A 70 -3.28 3.24 0.48
CA VAL A 70 -4.40 3.54 -0.41
C VAL A 70 -5.54 4.13 0.42
N PRO A 71 -5.76 5.46 0.38
CA PRO A 71 -6.86 6.07 1.11
C PRO A 71 -8.20 5.81 0.41
N ASN A 72 -9.12 5.09 1.06
CA ASN A 72 -10.42 4.75 0.47
C ASN A 72 -11.25 5.99 0.09
N ASP A 73 -11.16 7.08 0.85
CA ASP A 73 -11.84 8.33 0.49
C ASP A 73 -11.41 8.86 -0.89
N LYS A 74 -10.14 8.67 -1.25
CA LYS A 74 -9.61 9.12 -2.54
C LYS A 74 -10.10 8.27 -3.72
N LEU A 75 -10.51 7.04 -3.45
CA LEU A 75 -11.16 6.19 -4.45
C LEU A 75 -12.54 6.73 -4.84
N LEU A 76 -13.27 7.35 -3.91
CA LEU A 76 -14.55 7.99 -4.21
C LEU A 76 -14.41 9.19 -5.15
N GLU A 77 -13.24 9.84 -5.15
CA GLU A 77 -12.95 10.93 -6.09
C GLU A 77 -12.76 10.41 -7.53
N LEU A 78 -12.26 9.17 -7.68
CA LEU A 78 -12.14 8.51 -9.00
C LEU A 78 -13.50 8.06 -9.54
N VAL A 79 -14.40 7.62 -8.66
CA VAL A 79 -15.67 6.98 -9.05
C VAL A 79 -16.86 7.52 -8.24
N PRO A 80 -17.16 8.83 -8.28
CA PRO A 80 -18.09 9.48 -7.37
C PRO A 80 -19.56 9.03 -7.50
N LYS A 81 -19.90 8.31 -8.56
CA LYS A 81 -21.29 7.86 -8.84
C LYS A 81 -21.53 6.39 -8.52
N LEU A 82 -20.51 5.65 -8.05
CA LEU A 82 -20.67 4.23 -7.77
C LEU A 82 -21.34 3.97 -6.41
N PRO A 83 -22.13 2.89 -6.29
CA PRO A 83 -22.59 2.38 -5.01
C PRO A 83 -21.43 2.02 -4.08
N VAL A 84 -21.67 2.01 -2.76
CA VAL A 84 -20.63 1.77 -1.74
C VAL A 84 -19.93 0.42 -1.92
N ASP A 85 -20.67 -0.62 -2.27
CA ASP A 85 -20.10 -1.96 -2.54
C ASP A 85 -19.17 -1.96 -3.76
N ALA A 86 -19.49 -1.17 -4.79
CA ALA A 86 -18.64 -0.99 -5.94
C ALA A 86 -17.36 -0.18 -5.59
N ALA A 87 -17.45 0.79 -4.68
CA ALA A 87 -16.29 1.54 -4.22
C ALA A 87 -15.27 0.63 -3.48
N PHE A 88 -15.73 -0.34 -2.68
CA PHE A 88 -14.84 -1.34 -2.09
C PHE A 88 -14.17 -2.24 -3.13
N LYS A 89 -14.90 -2.63 -4.19
CA LYS A 89 -14.30 -3.39 -5.30
C LYS A 89 -13.21 -2.61 -6.03
N VAL A 90 -13.39 -1.30 -6.19
CA VAL A 90 -12.34 -0.42 -6.75
C VAL A 90 -11.13 -0.38 -5.83
N ALA A 91 -11.31 -0.35 -4.50
CA ALA A 91 -10.21 -0.43 -3.55
C ALA A 91 -9.42 -1.75 -3.71
N ASP A 92 -10.12 -2.87 -3.82
CA ASP A 92 -9.51 -4.19 -4.03
C ASP A 92 -8.76 -4.24 -5.37
N GLU A 93 -9.33 -3.66 -6.43
CA GLU A 93 -8.69 -3.57 -7.75
C GLU A 93 -7.39 -2.76 -7.70
N VAL A 94 -7.39 -1.59 -7.04
CA VAL A 94 -6.19 -0.76 -6.87
C VAL A 94 -5.11 -1.51 -6.09
N LEU A 95 -5.48 -2.20 -5.00
CA LEU A 95 -4.54 -3.04 -4.25
C LEU A 95 -3.97 -4.15 -5.13
N MET A 96 -4.84 -4.84 -5.87
CA MET A 96 -4.44 -5.92 -6.77
C MET A 96 -3.51 -5.41 -7.86
N GLN A 97 -3.85 -4.31 -8.54
CA GLN A 97 -3.02 -3.71 -9.58
C GLN A 97 -1.66 -3.25 -9.03
N THR A 98 -1.63 -2.68 -7.82
CA THR A 98 -0.38 -2.27 -7.17
C THR A 98 0.52 -3.46 -6.90
N ILE A 99 0.00 -4.53 -6.28
CA ILE A 99 0.77 -5.74 -5.96
C ILE A 99 1.18 -6.48 -7.23
N LYS A 100 0.25 -6.64 -8.17
CA LYS A 100 0.50 -7.25 -9.49
C LYS A 100 1.57 -6.46 -10.23
N GLY A 101 1.45 -5.13 -10.25
CA GLY A 101 2.43 -4.24 -10.88
C GLY A 101 3.83 -4.43 -10.34
N LEU A 102 4.00 -4.39 -9.03
CA LEU A 102 5.30 -4.63 -8.38
C LEU A 102 5.85 -6.03 -8.63
N THR A 103 4.98 -7.04 -8.55
CA THR A 103 5.39 -8.43 -8.74
C THR A 103 5.81 -8.69 -10.18
N GLU A 104 5.07 -8.20 -11.15
CA GLU A 104 5.34 -8.42 -12.56
C GLU A 104 6.60 -7.71 -13.06
N ILE A 105 6.93 -6.54 -12.52
CA ILE A 105 8.21 -5.86 -12.80
C ILE A 105 9.40 -6.79 -12.50
N ILE A 106 9.28 -7.62 -11.46
CA ILE A 106 10.38 -8.49 -11.00
C ILE A 106 10.34 -9.86 -11.71
N THR A 107 9.14 -10.38 -11.95
CA THR A 107 8.96 -11.80 -12.36
C THR A 107 8.74 -11.99 -13.84
N LYS A 108 8.21 -10.99 -14.53
CA LYS A 108 7.96 -11.07 -15.97
C LYS A 108 9.11 -10.44 -16.75
N PRO A 109 9.67 -11.13 -17.74
CA PRO A 109 10.59 -10.49 -18.68
C PRO A 109 9.85 -9.38 -19.44
N GLY A 110 10.30 -8.16 -19.27
CA GLY A 110 9.79 -6.99 -20.00
C GLY A 110 10.75 -6.55 -21.09
N LEU A 111 10.38 -5.49 -21.82
CA LEU A 111 11.29 -4.83 -22.77
C LEU A 111 12.44 -4.11 -22.05
N VAL A 112 12.16 -3.59 -20.86
CA VAL A 112 13.14 -3.05 -19.91
C VAL A 112 12.97 -3.80 -18.60
N ASN A 113 13.97 -4.58 -18.25
CA ASN A 113 13.95 -5.41 -17.03
C ASN A 113 14.57 -4.65 -15.88
N LEU A 114 13.88 -4.69 -14.75
CA LEU A 114 14.41 -4.26 -13.46
C LEU A 114 14.84 -5.48 -12.66
N ASP A 115 16.00 -5.39 -12.04
CA ASP A 115 16.42 -6.42 -11.13
C ASP A 115 15.91 -6.16 -9.69
N TYR A 116 16.09 -7.15 -8.84
CA TYR A 116 15.70 -7.04 -7.44
C TYR A 116 16.46 -5.91 -6.71
N ALA A 117 17.71 -5.68 -7.07
CA ALA A 117 18.55 -4.67 -6.43
C ALA A 117 18.03 -3.25 -6.73
N ASP A 118 17.51 -3.02 -7.93
CA ASP A 118 16.90 -1.75 -8.32
C ASP A 118 15.69 -1.45 -7.44
N ILE A 119 14.76 -2.42 -7.34
CA ILE A 119 13.56 -2.26 -6.50
C ILE A 119 13.93 -2.07 -5.04
N GLN A 120 14.90 -2.84 -4.55
CA GLN A 120 15.39 -2.69 -3.19
C GLN A 120 15.92 -1.27 -2.94
N THR A 121 16.56 -0.66 -3.92
CA THR A 121 17.14 0.69 -3.82
C THR A 121 16.07 1.76 -3.61
N VAL A 122 14.89 1.63 -4.24
CA VAL A 122 13.78 2.59 -4.09
C VAL A 122 12.90 2.26 -2.88
N MET A 123 12.70 0.97 -2.61
CA MET A 123 11.76 0.53 -1.57
C MET A 123 12.40 0.40 -0.18
N LYS A 124 13.70 0.18 -0.08
CA LYS A 124 14.38 0.10 1.21
C LYS A 124 14.43 1.48 1.85
N GLU A 125 13.92 1.57 3.08
CA GLU A 125 13.80 2.84 3.80
C GLU A 125 12.88 3.87 3.10
N GLY A 126 12.00 3.38 2.21
CA GLY A 126 11.06 4.22 1.46
C GLY A 126 10.00 4.88 2.34
N GLY A 127 9.81 4.39 3.56
CA GLY A 127 8.83 4.93 4.51
C GLY A 127 7.40 4.75 4.02
N VAL A 128 6.65 5.84 3.91
CA VAL A 128 5.31 5.81 3.31
C VAL A 128 5.41 6.07 1.81
N ALA A 129 4.68 5.28 1.05
CA ALA A 129 4.58 5.42 -0.40
C ALA A 129 3.13 5.59 -0.83
N PHE A 130 2.94 6.27 -1.96
CA PHE A 130 1.66 6.55 -2.58
C PHE A 130 1.64 6.01 -3.99
N VAL A 131 0.44 5.69 -4.47
CA VAL A 131 0.22 5.11 -5.80
C VAL A 131 -0.48 6.11 -6.70
N GLY A 132 0.01 6.26 -7.92
CA GLY A 132 -0.70 6.93 -9.00
C GLY A 132 -0.98 5.93 -10.12
N ILE A 133 -2.18 5.99 -10.67
CA ILE A 133 -2.60 5.15 -11.79
C ILE A 133 -3.17 6.06 -12.86
N GLY A 134 -2.76 5.83 -14.12
CA GLY A 134 -3.31 6.52 -15.27
C GLY A 134 -3.38 5.58 -16.46
N GLU A 135 -4.37 5.81 -17.31
CA GLU A 135 -4.64 5.02 -18.50
C GLU A 135 -5.06 5.96 -19.66
N ALA A 136 -4.54 5.73 -20.83
CA ALA A 136 -4.96 6.45 -22.03
C ALA A 136 -4.97 5.55 -23.26
N SER A 137 -5.82 5.88 -24.21
CA SER A 137 -6.01 5.11 -25.45
C SER A 137 -5.50 5.86 -26.68
N GLU A 138 -5.59 5.22 -27.85
CA GLU A 138 -5.24 5.83 -29.14
C GLU A 138 -6.11 7.03 -29.53
N ASP A 139 -7.29 7.16 -28.91
CA ASP A 139 -8.19 8.28 -29.15
C ASP A 139 -7.66 9.61 -28.54
N ASP A 140 -6.67 9.53 -27.66
CA ASP A 140 -6.00 10.70 -27.09
C ASP A 140 -4.93 11.22 -28.06
N ASP A 141 -4.84 12.53 -28.25
CA ASP A 141 -3.84 13.19 -29.13
C ASP A 141 -2.42 12.74 -28.82
N ASP A 142 -2.14 12.46 -27.53
CA ASP A 142 -0.86 11.97 -27.02
C ASP A 142 -1.13 11.04 -25.82
N ARG A 143 -1.41 9.77 -26.10
CA ARG A 143 -1.76 8.77 -25.08
C ARG A 143 -0.69 8.64 -23.97
N VAL A 144 0.59 8.82 -24.28
CA VAL A 144 1.67 8.76 -23.30
C VAL A 144 1.54 9.92 -22.31
N LYS A 145 1.38 11.13 -22.84
CA LYS A 145 1.25 12.33 -22.01
C LYS A 145 -0.03 12.30 -21.20
N ALA A 146 -1.14 11.85 -21.80
CA ALA A 146 -2.43 11.72 -21.13
C ALA A 146 -2.35 10.72 -19.97
N ALA A 147 -1.84 9.49 -20.20
CA ALA A 147 -1.70 8.48 -19.16
C ALA A 147 -0.76 8.91 -18.03
N VAL A 148 0.37 9.54 -18.35
CA VAL A 148 1.29 10.06 -17.31
C VAL A 148 0.65 11.19 -16.52
N HIS A 149 -0.02 12.12 -17.19
CA HIS A 149 -0.70 13.23 -16.52
C HIS A 149 -1.81 12.73 -15.58
N GLU A 150 -2.59 11.75 -16.01
CA GLU A 150 -3.61 11.12 -15.17
C GLU A 150 -2.97 10.43 -13.96
N ALA A 151 -1.88 9.69 -14.14
CA ALA A 151 -1.16 9.04 -13.05
C ALA A 151 -0.60 10.05 -12.03
N LEU A 152 -0.01 11.15 -12.50
CA LEU A 152 0.55 12.22 -11.65
C LEU A 152 -0.55 13.04 -10.95
N SER A 153 -1.72 13.15 -11.55
CA SER A 153 -2.89 13.84 -11.01
C SER A 153 -3.83 12.90 -10.25
N SER A 154 -3.45 11.63 -10.11
CA SER A 154 -4.30 10.62 -9.47
C SER A 154 -4.65 11.03 -8.04
N PRO A 155 -5.93 11.02 -7.66
CA PRO A 155 -6.35 11.30 -6.29
C PRO A 155 -5.68 10.39 -5.25
N LEU A 156 -5.24 9.19 -5.65
CA LEU A 156 -4.57 8.22 -4.79
C LEU A 156 -3.18 8.69 -4.33
N LEU A 157 -2.50 9.54 -5.10
CA LEU A 157 -1.28 10.20 -4.66
C LEU A 157 -1.59 11.19 -3.51
N GLY A 158 -2.83 11.70 -3.46
CA GLY A 158 -3.23 12.68 -2.48
C GLY A 158 -2.54 14.03 -2.69
N GLU A 159 -2.51 14.84 -1.65
CA GLU A 159 -1.83 16.16 -1.65
C GLU A 159 -0.34 15.97 -1.27
N ILE A 160 0.41 15.23 -2.08
CA ILE A 160 1.85 15.09 -1.90
C ILE A 160 2.60 16.08 -2.80
N ASP A 161 3.69 16.63 -2.29
CA ASP A 161 4.64 17.33 -3.14
C ASP A 161 5.62 16.32 -3.75
N LEU A 162 5.52 16.13 -5.07
CA LEU A 162 6.41 15.23 -5.80
C LEU A 162 7.88 15.69 -5.76
N LYS A 163 8.11 16.99 -5.46
CA LYS A 163 9.45 17.52 -5.27
C LYS A 163 10.11 17.06 -3.96
N ASP A 164 9.33 16.54 -3.02
CA ASP A 164 9.84 15.91 -1.79
C ASP A 164 10.10 14.41 -1.95
N ALA A 165 9.75 13.82 -3.09
CA ALA A 165 9.93 12.39 -3.35
C ALA A 165 11.40 11.99 -3.26
N LYS A 166 11.69 10.89 -2.56
CA LYS A 166 13.02 10.28 -2.48
C LYS A 166 13.24 9.22 -3.55
N GLY A 167 12.16 8.57 -3.96
CA GLY A 167 12.20 7.56 -5.00
C GLY A 167 10.88 7.46 -5.75
N CYS A 168 10.96 7.03 -6.99
CA CYS A 168 9.80 6.79 -7.83
C CYS A 168 10.03 5.52 -8.64
N LEU A 169 9.06 4.62 -8.59
CA LEU A 169 9.01 3.45 -9.45
C LEU A 169 7.90 3.66 -10.47
N ILE A 170 8.24 3.48 -11.74
CA ILE A 170 7.35 3.68 -12.87
C ILE A 170 7.17 2.35 -13.58
N ARG A 171 5.96 1.91 -13.72
CA ARG A 171 5.63 0.79 -14.57
C ARG A 171 4.77 1.26 -15.74
N VAL A 172 5.24 0.97 -16.94
CA VAL A 172 4.51 1.22 -18.18
C VAL A 172 4.04 -0.11 -18.74
N VAL A 173 2.76 -0.25 -18.99
CA VAL A 173 2.17 -1.43 -19.64
C VAL A 173 1.38 -0.96 -20.84
N GLY A 174 1.66 -1.53 -21.99
CA GLY A 174 0.91 -1.20 -23.20
C GLY A 174 0.63 -2.43 -24.03
N GLY A 175 -0.17 -2.26 -25.07
CA GLY A 175 -0.45 -3.29 -26.06
C GLY A 175 0.75 -3.63 -26.95
N PRO A 176 0.59 -4.60 -27.87
CA PRO A 176 1.63 -4.96 -28.84
C PRO A 176 2.07 -3.82 -29.76
N ASP A 177 1.26 -2.78 -29.86
CA ASP A 177 1.49 -1.55 -30.60
C ASP A 177 2.38 -0.54 -29.88
N MET A 178 2.58 -0.70 -28.55
CA MET A 178 3.40 0.19 -27.75
C MET A 178 4.89 0.13 -28.18
N THR A 179 5.47 1.27 -28.42
CA THR A 179 6.88 1.39 -28.77
C THR A 179 7.77 1.62 -27.55
N VAL A 180 9.04 1.25 -27.66
CA VAL A 180 10.05 1.56 -26.63
C VAL A 180 10.21 3.07 -26.43
N ALA A 181 10.07 3.85 -27.50
CA ALA A 181 10.14 5.30 -27.44
C ALA A 181 9.00 5.90 -26.58
N GLU A 182 7.80 5.35 -26.66
CA GLU A 182 6.67 5.77 -25.82
C GLU A 182 6.93 5.46 -24.35
N ALA A 183 7.44 4.27 -24.04
CA ALA A 183 7.78 3.90 -22.68
C ALA A 183 8.89 4.77 -22.08
N GLN A 184 9.94 5.08 -22.85
CA GLN A 184 11.00 6.01 -22.45
C GLN A 184 10.46 7.43 -22.24
N ARG A 185 9.58 7.89 -23.12
CA ARG A 185 8.95 9.21 -23.00
C ARG A 185 8.10 9.32 -21.75
N ALA A 186 7.33 8.26 -21.39
CA ALA A 186 6.59 8.22 -20.15
C ALA A 186 7.53 8.41 -18.93
N ALA A 187 8.62 7.67 -18.89
CA ALA A 187 9.62 7.78 -17.82
C ALA A 187 10.24 9.18 -17.77
N GLN A 188 10.52 9.81 -18.92
CA GLN A 188 11.08 11.16 -18.99
C GLN A 188 10.10 12.21 -18.42
N ILE A 189 8.83 12.17 -18.80
CA ILE A 189 7.83 13.12 -18.30
C ILE A 189 7.69 13.02 -16.76
N VAL A 190 7.71 11.80 -16.22
CA VAL A 190 7.70 11.61 -14.76
C VAL A 190 8.97 12.14 -14.12
N ASN A 191 10.14 11.88 -14.72
CA ASN A 191 11.43 12.39 -14.24
C ASN A 191 11.44 13.92 -14.12
N ASP A 192 10.88 14.61 -15.11
CA ASP A 192 10.80 16.08 -15.11
C ASP A 192 9.81 16.63 -14.05
N SER A 193 8.90 15.78 -13.60
CA SER A 193 7.83 16.13 -12.63
C SER A 193 8.21 15.89 -11.17
N VAL A 194 9.18 15.02 -10.89
CA VAL A 194 9.60 14.67 -9.52
C VAL A 194 10.87 15.43 -9.11
N ASN A 195 11.38 15.14 -7.92
CA ASN A 195 12.63 15.71 -7.42
C ASN A 195 13.83 15.26 -8.28
N GLU A 196 14.70 16.17 -8.67
CA GLU A 196 15.91 15.87 -9.45
C GLU A 196 16.87 14.88 -8.75
N ARG A 197 16.79 14.78 -7.42
CA ARG A 197 17.58 13.84 -6.61
C ARG A 197 16.84 12.54 -6.31
N ALA A 198 15.59 12.40 -6.73
CA ALA A 198 14.85 11.18 -6.55
C ALA A 198 15.46 10.03 -7.34
N ARG A 199 15.49 8.85 -6.75
CA ARG A 199 15.88 7.64 -7.46
C ARG A 199 14.71 7.16 -8.30
N ILE A 200 14.86 7.24 -9.62
CA ILE A 200 13.81 6.83 -10.55
C ILE A 200 14.19 5.50 -11.16
N ILE A 201 13.26 4.57 -11.08
CA ILE A 201 13.37 3.25 -11.67
C ILE A 201 12.14 3.04 -12.53
N TRP A 202 12.33 2.58 -13.75
CA TRP A 202 11.22 2.33 -14.65
C TRP A 202 11.36 1.01 -15.38
N GLY A 203 10.23 0.35 -15.63
CA GLY A 203 10.16 -0.85 -16.42
C GLY A 203 8.94 -0.84 -17.32
N CYS A 204 9.01 -1.56 -18.43
CA CYS A 204 7.88 -1.68 -19.35
C CYS A 204 7.65 -3.12 -19.76
N SER A 205 6.37 -3.45 -19.96
CA SER A 205 5.92 -4.76 -20.40
C SER A 205 4.77 -4.64 -21.39
N ILE A 206 4.63 -5.66 -22.23
CA ILE A 206 3.53 -5.76 -23.19
C ILE A 206 2.44 -6.66 -22.58
N ASP A 207 1.20 -6.19 -22.69
CA ASP A 207 0.01 -6.96 -22.39
C ASP A 207 -0.87 -7.01 -23.64
N PRO A 208 -1.08 -8.19 -24.25
CA PRO A 208 -1.87 -8.30 -25.47
C PRO A 208 -3.32 -7.81 -25.35
N GLU A 209 -3.85 -7.76 -24.13
CA GLU A 209 -5.23 -7.29 -23.86
C GLU A 209 -5.36 -5.77 -23.92
N LEU A 210 -4.23 -5.04 -23.91
CA LEU A 210 -4.17 -3.58 -23.87
C LEU A 210 -3.90 -2.95 -25.25
N GLN A 211 -4.30 -3.59 -26.35
CA GLN A 211 -4.08 -3.02 -27.66
C GLN A 211 -4.65 -1.60 -27.75
N GLY A 212 -3.83 -0.67 -28.28
CA GLY A 212 -4.19 0.74 -28.38
C GLY A 212 -4.13 1.52 -27.07
N THR A 213 -3.86 0.87 -25.95
CA THR A 213 -3.92 1.47 -24.61
C THR A 213 -2.57 1.44 -23.91
N ILE A 214 -2.26 2.50 -23.19
CA ILE A 214 -1.10 2.58 -22.28
C ILE A 214 -1.61 2.80 -20.87
N LYS A 215 -1.07 1.99 -19.92
CA LYS A 215 -1.30 2.11 -18.48
C LYS A 215 -0.02 2.47 -17.77
N ILE A 216 -0.11 3.42 -16.86
CA ILE A 216 0.99 3.88 -16.03
C ILE A 216 0.66 3.59 -14.57
N LEU A 217 1.57 2.90 -13.89
CA LEU A 217 1.54 2.77 -12.43
C LEU A 217 2.77 3.49 -11.88
N LEU A 218 2.53 4.47 -11.02
CA LEU A 218 3.56 5.19 -10.28
C LEU A 218 3.53 4.77 -8.82
N ILE A 219 4.70 4.55 -8.23
CA ILE A 219 4.84 4.39 -6.78
C ILE A 219 5.87 5.39 -6.31
N VAL A 220 5.42 6.39 -5.58
CA VAL A 220 6.24 7.48 -5.08
C VAL A 220 6.56 7.24 -3.61
N THR A 221 7.85 7.14 -3.27
CA THR A 221 8.33 6.86 -1.91
C THR A 221 8.93 8.11 -1.26
N GLY A 222 8.81 8.19 0.06
CA GLY A 222 9.45 9.24 0.86
C GLY A 222 8.83 10.63 0.74
N ALA A 223 7.75 10.80 -0.02
CA ALA A 223 7.00 12.04 -0.07
C ALA A 223 6.19 12.22 1.22
N GLN A 224 6.08 13.48 1.67
CA GLN A 224 5.27 13.82 2.84
C GLN A 224 3.84 14.14 2.38
N SER A 225 2.85 13.60 3.10
CA SER A 225 1.44 13.92 2.89
C SER A 225 0.85 14.52 4.14
N GLN A 226 0.20 15.67 4.01
CA GLN A 226 -0.56 16.30 5.09
C GLN A 226 -1.69 15.39 5.60
N TYR A 227 -2.17 14.50 4.76
CA TYR A 227 -3.21 13.51 5.10
C TYR A 227 -2.78 12.51 6.16
N MET A 228 -1.48 12.19 6.19
CA MET A 228 -0.89 11.18 7.08
C MET A 228 -0.48 11.73 8.45
N TYR A 229 -0.26 13.06 8.55
CA TYR A 229 0.32 13.65 9.75
C TYR A 229 -0.64 14.55 10.54
N GLY A 230 -1.87 14.77 10.06
CA GLY A 230 -2.77 15.76 10.63
C GLY A 230 -2.26 17.20 10.41
N LYS A 231 -3.13 18.19 10.55
CA LYS A 231 -2.74 19.60 10.48
C LYS A 231 -1.81 19.94 11.66
N GLY A 232 -0.52 19.68 11.56
CA GLY A 232 0.41 20.17 12.57
C GLY A 232 1.60 19.30 12.99
N GLY A 233 2.04 18.31 12.25
CA GLY A 233 3.16 17.52 12.71
C GLY A 233 4.01 16.83 11.66
N ALA A 234 5.10 17.46 11.24
CA ALA A 234 6.24 16.69 10.76
C ALA A 234 6.73 15.81 11.92
N PRO A 235 7.01 14.50 11.72
CA PRO A 235 7.60 13.70 12.78
C PRO A 235 9.02 14.20 13.03
N THR A 236 9.21 14.95 14.08
CA THR A 236 10.55 15.09 14.65
C THR A 236 10.97 13.70 15.08
N ALA A 237 11.93 13.13 14.35
CA ALA A 237 12.64 11.94 14.76
C ALA A 237 13.41 12.27 16.04
N LYS A 238 12.73 12.22 17.17
CA LYS A 238 13.37 12.02 18.47
C LYS A 238 13.34 10.53 18.70
N ALA A 239 14.50 9.91 18.55
CA ALA A 239 14.79 8.64 19.17
C ALA A 239 14.54 8.82 20.69
N GLY A 240 13.30 8.62 21.10
CA GLY A 240 12.88 8.53 22.48
C GLY A 240 13.03 7.08 22.89
N GLY A 241 14.04 6.82 23.74
CA GLY A 241 14.20 5.53 24.38
C GLY A 241 12.88 5.07 24.99
N PHE A 242 12.69 3.78 24.96
CA PHE A 242 11.64 3.09 25.73
C PHE A 242 11.77 3.52 27.18
N GLU A 243 11.00 4.49 27.59
CA GLU A 243 10.75 4.71 29.00
C GLU A 243 9.88 3.55 29.46
N SER A 244 10.51 2.65 30.19
CA SER A 244 9.83 1.61 30.94
C SER A 244 8.72 2.26 31.78
N ALA A 245 7.48 1.81 31.55
CA ALA A 245 6.35 2.21 32.36
C ALA A 245 6.73 2.05 33.85
N PRO A 246 6.37 3.02 34.73
CA PRO A 246 6.67 2.93 36.14
C PRO A 246 6.00 1.67 36.69
N GLN A 247 6.83 0.76 37.20
CA GLN A 247 6.37 -0.37 38.01
C GLN A 247 5.63 0.20 39.24
N ARG A 248 4.30 0.06 39.26
CA ARG A 248 3.56 0.24 40.49
C ARG A 248 3.93 -0.90 41.44
N LEU A 249 4.81 -0.62 42.36
CA LEU A 249 5.05 -1.42 43.54
C LEU A 249 3.77 -1.43 44.39
N GLY A 250 3.31 -2.60 44.74
CA GLY A 250 2.44 -2.81 45.88
C GLY A 250 1.01 -3.29 45.57
N GLY A 251 0.83 -4.58 45.73
CA GLY A 251 -0.48 -5.23 45.79
C GLY A 251 -0.42 -6.67 45.30
N GLN A 252 0.00 -7.59 46.17
CA GLN A 252 -0.16 -9.02 45.90
C GLN A 252 -1.67 -9.31 45.69
N PRO A 253 -2.07 -9.92 44.58
CA PRO A 253 -3.46 -10.35 44.43
C PRO A 253 -3.72 -11.50 45.43
N LYS A 254 -4.75 -11.35 46.25
CA LYS A 254 -5.27 -12.45 47.06
C LYS A 254 -5.64 -13.62 46.15
N PRO A 255 -5.36 -14.88 46.58
CA PRO A 255 -5.82 -16.06 45.85
C PRO A 255 -7.36 -16.03 45.66
N ARG A 256 -7.81 -16.13 44.44
CA ARG A 256 -9.24 -16.33 44.15
C ARG A 256 -9.60 -17.74 44.53
N GLU A 257 -10.63 -17.88 45.39
CA GLU A 257 -11.27 -19.17 45.66
C GLU A 257 -11.78 -19.77 44.35
N PRO A 258 -11.64 -21.09 44.14
CA PRO A 258 -12.13 -21.74 42.95
C PRO A 258 -13.67 -21.67 42.89
N GLN A 259 -14.21 -21.01 41.89
CA GLN A 259 -15.62 -21.05 41.61
C GLN A 259 -15.98 -22.44 41.06
N PRO A 260 -17.14 -23.03 41.50
CA PRO A 260 -17.56 -24.33 40.99
C PRO A 260 -17.83 -24.25 39.49
N MET A 261 -17.26 -25.17 38.73
CA MET A 261 -17.49 -25.29 37.28
C MET A 261 -18.99 -25.48 37.02
N ARG A 262 -19.60 -24.58 36.28
CA ARG A 262 -20.91 -24.80 35.71
C ARG A 262 -20.82 -25.99 34.73
N GLN A 263 -21.56 -27.03 34.99
CA GLN A 263 -21.70 -28.14 34.07
C GLN A 263 -22.25 -27.63 32.74
N ALA A 264 -21.55 -27.96 31.67
CA ALA A 264 -22.03 -27.70 30.31
C ALA A 264 -23.31 -28.49 30.05
N PRO A 265 -24.29 -27.93 29.34
CA PRO A 265 -25.47 -28.68 28.94
C PRO A 265 -25.03 -29.83 28.02
N ALA A 266 -25.62 -31.01 28.27
CA ALA A 266 -25.42 -32.18 27.40
C ALA A 266 -25.91 -31.85 26.00
N TYR A 267 -25.07 -32.00 25.01
CA TYR A 267 -25.46 -31.97 23.60
C TYR A 267 -26.17 -33.29 23.30
N ASP A 268 -27.45 -33.19 22.88
CA ASP A 268 -28.23 -34.28 22.35
C ASP A 268 -27.83 -34.48 20.87
N ASP A 269 -27.10 -35.56 20.59
CA ASP A 269 -26.63 -35.92 19.23
C ASP A 269 -27.77 -36.62 18.46
N GLY A 270 -28.86 -35.92 18.23
CA GLY A 270 -29.95 -36.41 17.39
C GLY A 270 -29.60 -36.36 15.90
N ILE A 271 -28.70 -37.22 15.42
CA ILE A 271 -28.56 -37.48 13.98
C ILE A 271 -29.22 -38.83 13.67
N ASP A 272 -30.47 -38.78 13.22
CA ASP A 272 -31.15 -39.93 12.63
C ASP A 272 -30.61 -40.20 11.21
N PHE A 273 -29.90 -41.33 11.03
CA PHE A 273 -29.59 -41.88 9.74
C PHE A 273 -30.83 -42.55 9.15
N VAL A 274 -31.44 -41.90 8.15
CA VAL A 274 -32.47 -42.53 7.30
C VAL A 274 -31.73 -43.44 6.30
N ARG A 275 -32.14 -44.73 6.33
CA ARG A 275 -31.72 -45.78 5.40
C ARG A 275 -32.29 -45.56 4.01
#